data_24bc31336ca4355ec4602bed1a801525
#
_entry.id   24bc31336ca4355ec4602bed1a801525
#
_cell.length_a   1.000
_cell.length_b   1.000
_cell.length_c   1.000
_cell.angle_alpha   90.00
_cell.angle_beta   90.00
_cell.angle_gamma   90.00
#
_symmetry.space_group_name_H-M   'P 1'
#
loop_
_entity.id
_entity.type
_entity.pdbx_description
1 polymer ?
#
loop_
_entity_poly.entity_id
_entity_poly.type
_entity_poly.pdbx_seq_one_letter_code
_entity_poly.pdbx_strand_id
1 'polypeptide(L)'
;MSLGFQEAGFNILAGFEHWNTAISCYKKNFSHPVEDVDLSDVDLSVKTISKYTPDIIIGGPPCQDFSGAGNRIEGDRANLTIAYANIIQKVSPQYFVMENVERAASSNAYKKARKIFKDAGYGLTEKVLDASFCSVPQKRKRFFCIGYKNGPDSFLDGLLSTNQSVFPLTVREYFAQENYNLSTEYYYRHPRS
;
A
#
# COMPACT_ATOMS: atom_id res chain seq x y z
N MET A 1 0.78 5.76 -2.82
CA MET A 1 -0.67 5.42 -2.76
C MET A 1 -1.55 6.66 -2.88
N SER A 2 -1.33 7.74 -2.12
CA SER A 2 -2.20 8.94 -2.15
C SER A 2 -2.49 9.45 -3.57
N LEU A 3 -1.47 9.60 -4.42
CA LEU A 3 -1.66 10.04 -5.82
C LEU A 3 -2.64 9.12 -6.59
N GLY A 4 -2.41 7.81 -6.54
CA GLY A 4 -3.27 6.87 -7.27
C GLY A 4 -4.73 6.87 -6.79
N PHE A 5 -4.96 7.05 -5.49
CA PHE A 5 -6.32 7.20 -4.96
C PHE A 5 -6.94 8.53 -5.37
N GLN A 6 -6.17 9.62 -5.36
CA GLN A 6 -6.64 10.93 -5.82
C GLN A 6 -7.01 10.90 -7.32
N GLU A 7 -6.18 10.29 -8.17
CA GLU A 7 -6.47 10.12 -9.60
C GLU A 7 -7.69 9.21 -9.85
N ALA A 8 -7.96 8.27 -8.95
CA ALA A 8 -9.16 7.45 -8.98
C ALA A 8 -10.42 8.17 -8.43
N GLY A 9 -10.33 9.47 -8.10
CA GLY A 9 -11.46 10.29 -7.66
C GLY A 9 -11.71 10.30 -6.15
N PHE A 10 -10.81 9.73 -5.34
CA PHE A 10 -10.93 9.81 -3.88
C PHE A 10 -10.46 11.18 -3.38
N ASN A 11 -11.17 11.73 -2.40
CA ASN A 11 -10.74 12.92 -1.68
C ASN A 11 -9.76 12.52 -0.58
N ILE A 12 -8.49 12.94 -0.71
CA ILE A 12 -7.47 12.66 0.30
C ILE A 12 -7.56 13.71 1.41
N LEU A 13 -7.90 13.29 2.61
CA LEU A 13 -8.10 14.18 3.76
C LEU A 13 -6.77 14.60 4.39
N ALA A 14 -5.84 13.64 4.58
CA ALA A 14 -4.52 13.88 5.16
C ALA A 14 -3.55 12.73 4.87
N GLY A 15 -2.25 13.02 4.94
CA GLY A 15 -1.17 12.05 5.05
C GLY A 15 -0.68 11.96 6.50
N PHE A 16 -0.13 10.81 6.89
CA PHE A 16 0.44 10.55 8.22
C PHE A 16 1.82 9.94 8.04
N GLU A 17 2.84 10.60 8.54
CA GLU A 17 4.24 10.22 8.33
C GLU A 17 5.08 10.79 9.48
N HIS A 18 6.20 10.15 9.81
CA HIS A 18 7.11 10.61 10.86
C HIS A 18 8.51 10.97 10.34
N TRP A 19 8.86 10.52 9.14
CA TRP A 19 10.16 10.83 8.56
C TRP A 19 10.13 12.21 7.89
N ASN A 20 10.85 13.17 8.47
CA ASN A 20 10.86 14.58 8.02
C ASN A 20 11.13 14.78 6.52
N THR A 21 12.01 13.95 5.93
CA THR A 21 12.29 14.00 4.49
C THR A 21 11.06 13.61 3.67
N ALA A 22 10.34 12.56 4.09
CA ALA A 22 9.11 12.12 3.44
C ALA A 22 7.99 13.15 3.60
N ILE A 23 7.84 13.73 4.80
CA ILE A 23 6.90 14.84 5.08
C ILE A 23 7.19 16.02 4.14
N SER A 24 8.46 16.42 4.03
CA SER A 24 8.86 17.54 3.15
C SER A 24 8.58 17.25 1.67
N CYS A 25 8.82 16.01 1.22
CA CYS A 25 8.49 15.57 -0.13
C CYS A 25 6.97 15.54 -0.34
N TYR A 26 6.20 15.05 0.61
CA TYR A 26 4.75 14.99 0.56
C TYR A 26 4.13 16.38 0.40
N LYS A 27 4.56 17.35 1.21
CA LYS A 27 4.11 18.76 1.17
C LYS A 27 4.38 19.45 -0.18
N LYS A 28 5.41 19.02 -0.91
CA LYS A 28 5.71 19.56 -2.24
C LYS A 28 4.80 19.02 -3.34
N ASN A 29 4.19 17.85 -3.13
CA ASN A 29 3.42 17.13 -4.14
C ASN A 29 1.91 17.18 -3.89
N PHE A 30 1.47 17.49 -2.66
CA PHE A 30 0.07 17.47 -2.29
C PHE A 30 -0.33 18.73 -1.52
N SER A 31 -1.55 19.20 -1.73
CA SER A 31 -2.12 20.37 -1.05
C SER A 31 -2.84 20.04 0.26
N HIS A 32 -3.25 18.77 0.46
CA HIS A 32 -3.87 18.34 1.71
C HIS A 32 -2.83 18.20 2.82
N PRO A 33 -3.23 18.29 4.10
CA PRO A 33 -2.30 18.29 5.22
C PRO A 33 -1.54 16.96 5.34
N VAL A 34 -0.34 17.04 5.91
CA VAL A 34 0.41 15.88 6.41
C VAL A 34 0.74 16.09 7.88
N GLU A 35 0.33 15.14 8.70
CA GLU A 35 0.56 15.12 10.14
C GLU A 35 1.87 14.38 10.44
N ASP A 36 2.70 15.00 11.27
CA ASP A 36 3.90 14.36 11.82
C ASP A 36 3.49 13.49 13.01
N VAL A 37 3.39 12.19 12.79
CA VAL A 37 2.97 11.23 13.81
C VAL A 37 3.67 9.89 13.63
N ASP A 38 4.25 9.39 14.72
CA ASP A 38 4.80 8.04 14.78
C ASP A 38 3.63 7.03 14.87
N LEU A 39 3.40 6.30 13.79
CA LEU A 39 2.32 5.32 13.70
C LEU A 39 2.55 4.07 14.57
N SER A 40 3.70 3.94 15.24
CA SER A 40 3.93 2.93 16.28
C SER A 40 3.20 3.27 17.59
N ASP A 41 2.98 4.56 17.87
CA ASP A 41 2.10 5.03 18.94
C ASP A 41 0.64 4.97 18.46
N VAL A 42 0.01 3.84 18.76
CA VAL A 42 -1.37 3.55 18.30
C VAL A 42 -2.37 4.56 18.87
N ASP A 43 -2.24 4.96 20.14
CA ASP A 43 -3.24 5.83 20.78
C ASP A 43 -3.13 7.26 20.26
N LEU A 44 -1.94 7.80 20.08
CA LEU A 44 -1.71 9.09 19.43
C LEU A 44 -2.20 9.06 17.97
N SER A 45 -1.88 7.98 17.24
CA SER A 45 -2.30 7.79 15.85
C SER A 45 -3.82 7.79 15.71
N VAL A 46 -4.52 7.02 16.55
CA VAL A 46 -6.00 6.98 16.56
C VAL A 46 -6.58 8.36 16.86
N LYS A 47 -6.07 9.05 17.88
CA LYS A 47 -6.50 10.42 18.23
C LYS A 47 -6.30 11.39 17.07
N THR A 48 -5.19 11.28 16.34
CA THR A 48 -4.86 12.18 15.23
C THR A 48 -5.71 11.86 13.99
N ILE A 49 -5.81 10.59 13.61
CA ILE A 49 -6.56 10.14 12.43
C ILE A 49 -8.06 10.38 12.59
N SER A 50 -8.61 10.11 13.77
CA SER A 50 -10.05 10.28 14.04
C SER A 50 -10.56 11.71 13.87
N LYS A 51 -9.70 12.72 13.92
CA LYS A 51 -10.07 14.13 13.63
C LYS A 51 -10.59 14.31 12.21
N TYR A 52 -10.16 13.47 11.29
CA TYR A 52 -10.51 13.53 9.87
C TYR A 52 -11.75 12.71 9.51
N THR A 53 -12.27 11.89 10.42
CA THR A 53 -13.42 10.99 10.18
C THR A 53 -13.36 10.26 8.83
N PRO A 54 -12.27 9.52 8.53
CA PRO A 54 -12.07 8.94 7.21
C PRO A 54 -13.02 7.78 6.93
N ASP A 55 -13.59 7.73 5.73
CA ASP A 55 -14.33 6.55 5.24
C ASP A 55 -13.38 5.40 4.89
N ILE A 56 -12.15 5.75 4.43
CA ILE A 56 -11.13 4.79 4.04
C ILE A 56 -9.75 5.17 4.59
N ILE A 57 -9.04 4.20 5.11
CA ILE A 57 -7.63 4.35 5.52
C ILE A 57 -6.76 3.48 4.62
N ILE A 58 -5.77 4.09 3.97
CA ILE A 58 -4.80 3.40 3.12
C ILE A 58 -3.42 3.44 3.77
N GLY A 59 -2.68 2.33 3.75
CA GLY A 59 -1.35 2.27 4.35
C GLY A 59 -0.47 1.14 3.81
N GLY A 60 0.84 1.34 3.90
CA GLY A 60 1.85 0.33 3.56
C GLY A 60 2.81 0.16 4.73
N PRO A 61 2.41 -0.53 5.82
CA PRO A 61 3.31 -0.75 6.95
C PRO A 61 4.55 -1.53 6.50
N PRO A 62 5.78 -1.13 6.91
CA PRO A 62 7.00 -1.78 6.45
C PRO A 62 7.04 -3.24 6.88
N CYS A 63 7.39 -4.13 5.93
CA CYS A 63 7.61 -5.56 6.16
C CYS A 63 9.12 -5.82 6.25
N GLN A 64 9.65 -6.04 7.45
CA GLN A 64 11.09 -6.24 7.64
C GLN A 64 11.52 -7.66 8.03
N ASP A 65 10.66 -8.64 8.04
CA ASP A 65 11.04 -10.03 8.29
C ASP A 65 11.90 -10.66 7.17
N PHE A 66 12.24 -9.91 6.10
CA PHE A 66 12.79 -10.49 4.87
C PHE A 66 14.04 -9.83 4.28
N SER A 67 14.68 -8.87 4.95
CA SER A 67 16.00 -8.41 4.50
C SER A 67 17.10 -9.25 5.13
N GLY A 68 17.62 -10.23 4.39
CA GLY A 68 18.71 -11.11 4.80
C GLY A 68 20.10 -10.44 4.89
N ALA A 69 20.16 -9.11 5.01
CA ALA A 69 21.43 -8.37 5.14
C ALA A 69 21.23 -7.21 6.12
N GLY A 70 21.50 -7.44 7.38
CA GLY A 70 21.55 -6.38 8.38
C GLY A 70 21.17 -6.86 9.77
N ASN A 71 21.96 -6.50 10.79
CA ASN A 71 21.76 -6.83 12.19
C ASN A 71 20.31 -6.58 12.63
N ARG A 72 19.63 -7.65 13.01
CA ARG A 72 18.24 -7.70 13.45
C ARG A 72 18.06 -6.95 14.77
N ILE A 73 17.30 -5.87 14.74
CA ILE A 73 16.46 -5.47 15.86
C ILE A 73 15.06 -5.96 15.49
N GLU A 74 14.79 -7.20 15.87
CA GLU A 74 13.62 -7.98 15.45
C GLU A 74 12.30 -7.56 16.16
N GLY A 75 12.35 -6.60 17.09
CA GLY A 75 11.24 -6.19 17.95
C GLY A 75 10.31 -5.12 17.36
N ASP A 76 10.86 -4.05 16.81
CA ASP A 76 10.08 -2.79 16.68
C ASP A 76 9.31 -2.65 15.37
N ARG A 77 9.69 -3.32 14.31
CA ARG A 77 9.11 -3.11 12.96
C ARG A 77 8.09 -4.18 12.53
N ALA A 78 8.16 -5.39 13.07
CA ALA A 78 7.04 -6.35 13.02
C ALA A 78 5.81 -5.77 13.73
N ASN A 79 6.01 -4.88 14.69
CA ASN A 79 4.98 -4.16 15.40
C ASN A 79 4.18 -3.20 14.51
N LEU A 80 4.74 -2.62 13.42
CA LEU A 80 4.02 -1.63 12.60
C LEU A 80 2.87 -2.23 11.79
N THR A 81 2.97 -3.48 11.34
CA THR A 81 1.83 -4.17 10.71
C THR A 81 0.71 -4.41 11.74
N ILE A 82 1.07 -4.77 12.98
CA ILE A 82 0.11 -4.95 14.07
C ILE A 82 -0.42 -3.59 14.54
N ALA A 83 0.42 -2.55 14.64
CA ALA A 83 0.00 -1.20 14.97
C ALA A 83 -1.01 -0.68 13.95
N TYR A 84 -0.76 -0.87 12.64
CA TYR A 84 -1.73 -0.54 11.60
C TYR A 84 -3.07 -1.24 11.83
N ALA A 85 -3.07 -2.55 12.13
CA ALA A 85 -4.30 -3.29 12.40
C ALA A 85 -5.05 -2.77 13.63
N ASN A 86 -4.33 -2.42 14.70
CA ASN A 86 -4.93 -1.83 15.90
C ASN A 86 -5.51 -0.43 15.63
N ILE A 87 -4.86 0.38 14.80
CA ILE A 87 -5.39 1.67 14.36
C ILE A 87 -6.69 1.46 13.59
N ILE A 88 -6.71 0.54 12.61
CA ILE A 88 -7.93 0.21 11.86
C ILE A 88 -9.05 -0.26 12.78
N GLN A 89 -8.75 -1.14 13.74
CA GLN A 89 -9.75 -1.62 14.70
C GLN A 89 -10.35 -0.48 15.52
N LYS A 90 -9.51 0.44 16.04
CA LYS A 90 -9.94 1.53 16.92
C LYS A 90 -10.62 2.68 16.18
N VAL A 91 -10.10 3.11 15.01
CA VAL A 91 -10.71 4.16 14.18
C VAL A 91 -11.98 3.63 13.50
N SER A 92 -12.00 2.35 13.15
CA SER A 92 -13.14 1.64 12.57
C SER A 92 -13.69 2.29 11.28
N PRO A 93 -12.85 2.61 10.27
CA PRO A 93 -13.32 3.18 9.02
C PRO A 93 -14.20 2.17 8.25
N GLN A 94 -15.02 2.67 7.31
CA GLN A 94 -15.84 1.80 6.44
C GLN A 94 -14.99 0.84 5.61
N TYR A 95 -13.84 1.34 5.11
CA TYR A 95 -12.90 0.57 4.32
C TYR A 95 -11.45 0.78 4.80
N PHE A 96 -10.60 -0.20 4.54
CA PHE A 96 -9.16 0.03 4.59
C PHE A 96 -8.44 -0.69 3.46
N VAL A 97 -7.26 -0.20 3.09
CA VAL A 97 -6.35 -0.87 2.16
C VAL A 97 -4.97 -0.94 2.77
N MET A 98 -4.47 -2.16 2.97
CA MET A 98 -3.10 -2.42 3.36
C MET A 98 -2.31 -2.96 2.17
N GLU A 99 -1.24 -2.30 1.78
CA GLU A 99 -0.29 -2.77 0.76
C GLU A 99 0.98 -3.30 1.40
N ASN A 100 1.55 -4.35 0.82
CA ASN A 100 2.86 -4.84 1.23
C ASN A 100 3.54 -5.66 0.11
N VAL A 101 4.77 -6.10 0.34
CA VAL A 101 5.44 -7.04 -0.55
C VAL A 101 4.71 -8.39 -0.57
N GLU A 102 4.79 -9.12 -1.68
CA GLU A 102 4.09 -10.41 -1.87
C GLU A 102 4.29 -11.38 -0.69
N ARG A 103 5.53 -11.49 -0.18
CA ARG A 103 5.88 -12.38 0.94
C ARG A 103 5.20 -12.04 2.27
N ALA A 104 4.73 -10.81 2.43
CA ALA A 104 4.05 -10.40 3.65
C ALA A 104 2.78 -11.23 3.91
N ALA A 105 2.10 -11.71 2.87
CA ALA A 105 0.89 -12.52 2.97
C ALA A 105 1.06 -13.78 3.86
N SER A 106 2.26 -14.36 3.90
CA SER A 106 2.56 -15.55 4.69
C SER A 106 3.19 -15.24 6.06
N SER A 107 3.50 -13.98 6.37
CA SER A 107 4.20 -13.59 7.59
C SER A 107 3.35 -13.77 8.85
N ASN A 108 4.02 -14.00 9.98
CA ASN A 108 3.36 -14.09 11.29
C ASN A 108 2.75 -12.73 11.69
N ALA A 109 3.39 -11.61 11.33
CA ALA A 109 2.86 -10.28 11.58
C ALA A 109 1.52 -10.07 10.85
N TYR A 110 1.44 -10.46 9.58
CA TYR A 110 0.19 -10.38 8.83
C TYR A 110 -0.89 -11.31 9.39
N LYS A 111 -0.57 -12.56 9.75
CA LYS A 111 -1.54 -13.49 10.37
C LYS A 111 -2.16 -12.90 11.64
N LYS A 112 -1.37 -12.21 12.47
CA LYS A 112 -1.86 -11.50 13.66
C LYS A 112 -2.73 -10.31 13.27
N ALA A 113 -2.29 -9.47 12.34
CA ALA A 113 -3.07 -8.34 11.83
C ALA A 113 -4.40 -8.79 11.22
N ARG A 114 -4.38 -9.85 10.41
CA ARG A 114 -5.58 -10.46 9.83
C ARG A 114 -6.61 -10.86 10.89
N LYS A 115 -6.12 -11.48 11.99
CA LYS A 115 -7.01 -11.83 13.11
C LYS A 115 -7.68 -10.58 13.71
N ILE A 116 -6.91 -9.50 13.93
CA ILE A 116 -7.44 -8.23 14.45
C ILE A 116 -8.52 -7.66 13.51
N PHE A 117 -8.28 -7.66 12.19
CA PHE A 117 -9.26 -7.20 11.21
C PHE A 117 -10.56 -8.03 11.26
N LYS A 118 -10.43 -9.37 11.34
CA LYS A 118 -11.58 -10.27 11.42
C LYS A 118 -12.35 -10.07 12.74
N ASP A 119 -11.65 -9.99 13.86
CA ASP A 119 -12.25 -9.74 15.18
C ASP A 119 -12.94 -8.36 15.24
N ALA A 120 -12.46 -7.38 14.45
CA ALA A 120 -13.09 -6.08 14.28
C ALA A 120 -14.27 -6.07 13.29
N GLY A 121 -14.67 -7.22 12.73
CA GLY A 121 -15.84 -7.35 11.86
C GLY A 121 -15.60 -6.97 10.41
N TYR A 122 -14.37 -7.02 9.90
CA TYR A 122 -14.09 -6.78 8.49
C TYR A 122 -14.19 -8.06 7.64
N GLY A 123 -14.93 -7.99 6.53
CA GLY A 123 -14.72 -8.89 5.41
C GLY A 123 -13.46 -8.49 4.64
N LEU A 124 -12.67 -9.46 4.20
CA LEU A 124 -11.36 -9.24 3.61
C LEU A 124 -11.30 -9.74 2.17
N THR A 125 -10.76 -8.91 1.27
CA THR A 125 -10.24 -9.33 -0.04
C THR A 125 -8.73 -9.30 0.02
N GLU A 126 -8.09 -10.44 -0.24
CA GLU A 126 -6.64 -10.65 -0.10
C GLU A 126 -6.08 -11.08 -1.45
N LYS A 127 -5.32 -10.22 -2.13
CA LYS A 127 -4.80 -10.46 -3.49
C LYS A 127 -3.34 -10.05 -3.64
N VAL A 128 -2.60 -10.82 -4.41
CA VAL A 128 -1.33 -10.38 -4.99
C VAL A 128 -1.60 -9.84 -6.38
N LEU A 129 -1.32 -8.57 -6.60
CA LEU A 129 -1.46 -7.89 -7.89
C LEU A 129 -0.07 -7.60 -8.47
N ASP A 130 0.07 -7.78 -9.78
CA ASP A 130 1.27 -7.38 -10.51
C ASP A 130 0.95 -6.13 -11.34
N ALA A 131 1.69 -5.05 -11.09
CA ALA A 131 1.48 -3.76 -11.73
C ALA A 131 1.49 -3.86 -13.28
N SER A 132 2.23 -4.81 -13.85
CA SER A 132 2.27 -5.00 -15.31
C SER A 132 0.92 -5.42 -15.92
N PHE A 133 0.00 -5.99 -15.14
CA PHE A 133 -1.37 -6.27 -15.55
C PHE A 133 -2.36 -5.14 -15.21
N CYS A 134 -1.85 -4.05 -14.62
CA CYS A 134 -2.61 -2.87 -14.22
C CYS A 134 -2.15 -1.62 -15.00
N SER A 135 -1.83 -1.78 -16.27
CA SER A 135 -1.39 -0.71 -17.19
C SER A 135 -0.09 0.02 -16.76
N VAL A 136 0.76 -0.62 -15.97
CA VAL A 136 2.07 -0.10 -15.57
C VAL A 136 3.16 -0.96 -16.22
N PRO A 137 4.12 -0.39 -16.96
CA PRO A 137 5.18 -1.16 -17.65
C PRO A 137 6.28 -1.62 -16.66
N GLN A 138 5.87 -2.22 -15.53
CA GLN A 138 6.76 -2.69 -14.48
C GLN A 138 6.25 -4.01 -13.89
N LYS A 139 7.07 -5.04 -13.95
CA LYS A 139 6.81 -6.26 -13.20
C LYS A 139 7.02 -6.01 -11.71
N ARG A 140 5.92 -5.75 -10.98
CA ARG A 140 5.95 -5.40 -9.56
C ARG A 140 4.79 -6.04 -8.84
N LYS A 141 5.03 -7.14 -8.17
CA LYS A 141 4.03 -7.83 -7.37
C LYS A 141 3.91 -7.21 -5.98
N ARG A 142 2.66 -6.96 -5.58
CA ARG A 142 2.32 -6.47 -4.25
C ARG A 142 1.11 -7.19 -3.71
N PHE A 143 1.19 -7.49 -2.43
CA PHE A 143 0.07 -8.01 -1.66
C PHE A 143 -0.82 -6.87 -1.20
N PHE A 144 -2.11 -7.02 -1.42
CA PHE A 144 -3.14 -6.12 -0.92
C PHE A 144 -4.09 -6.89 -0.02
N CYS A 145 -4.37 -6.30 1.16
CA CYS A 145 -5.48 -6.69 2.00
C CYS A 145 -6.44 -5.52 2.07
N ILE A 146 -7.65 -5.72 1.56
CA ILE A 146 -8.70 -4.70 1.50
C ILE A 146 -9.82 -5.16 2.43
N GLY A 147 -10.18 -4.30 3.39
CA GLY A 147 -11.25 -4.58 4.36
C GLY A 147 -12.49 -3.76 4.10
N TYR A 148 -13.64 -4.40 4.25
CA TYR A 148 -14.95 -3.78 4.24
C TYR A 148 -15.69 -4.08 5.55
N LYS A 149 -16.04 -3.04 6.29
CA LYS A 149 -16.70 -3.16 7.61
C LYS A 149 -18.04 -3.84 7.46
N ASN A 150 -18.26 -4.93 8.18
CA ASN A 150 -19.46 -5.76 8.13
C ASN A 150 -19.79 -6.32 6.74
N GLY A 151 -18.85 -6.31 5.80
CA GLY A 151 -18.99 -6.89 4.47
C GLY A 151 -18.59 -8.37 4.41
N PRO A 152 -18.84 -9.03 3.28
CA PRO A 152 -18.39 -10.41 3.05
C PRO A 152 -16.89 -10.49 2.77
N ASP A 153 -16.29 -11.66 2.95
CA ASP A 153 -14.94 -11.95 2.44
C ASP A 153 -14.98 -11.98 0.90
N SER A 154 -13.82 -11.71 0.27
CA SER A 154 -13.64 -11.76 -1.20
C SER A 154 -14.56 -10.82 -2.01
N PHE A 155 -15.06 -9.76 -1.40
CA PHE A 155 -16.05 -8.86 -2.00
C PHE A 155 -15.55 -8.13 -3.26
N LEU A 156 -14.22 -8.02 -3.48
CA LEU A 156 -13.63 -7.42 -4.68
C LEU A 156 -12.99 -8.44 -5.63
N ASP A 157 -13.02 -9.73 -5.34
CA ASP A 157 -12.30 -10.73 -6.13
C ASP A 157 -12.68 -10.71 -7.61
N GLY A 158 -13.97 -10.63 -7.91
CA GLY A 158 -14.47 -10.55 -9.28
C GLY A 158 -14.00 -9.27 -9.99
N LEU A 159 -14.18 -8.11 -9.34
CA LEU A 159 -13.80 -6.83 -9.91
C LEU A 159 -12.29 -6.71 -10.14
N LEU A 160 -11.48 -7.15 -9.19
CA LEU A 160 -10.02 -7.13 -9.35
C LEU A 160 -9.55 -8.06 -10.46
N SER A 161 -10.22 -9.18 -10.68
CA SER A 161 -9.86 -10.11 -11.76
C SER A 161 -10.27 -9.60 -13.14
N THR A 162 -11.43 -8.98 -13.27
CA THR A 162 -11.94 -8.44 -14.55
C THR A 162 -11.25 -7.16 -15.00
N ASN A 163 -10.67 -6.40 -14.08
CA ASN A 163 -9.99 -5.14 -14.38
C ASN A 163 -8.46 -5.28 -14.60
N GLN A 164 -7.95 -6.51 -14.62
CA GLN A 164 -6.57 -6.76 -15.05
C GLN A 164 -6.52 -7.04 -16.55
N SER A 165 -5.46 -6.59 -17.22
CA SER A 165 -5.19 -6.93 -18.61
C SER A 165 -4.85 -8.42 -18.74
N VAL A 166 -5.17 -9.02 -19.91
CA VAL A 166 -4.86 -10.42 -20.20
C VAL A 166 -3.34 -10.64 -20.33
N PHE A 167 -2.64 -9.64 -20.84
CA PHE A 167 -1.18 -9.65 -21.02
C PHE A 167 -0.52 -8.53 -20.23
N PRO A 168 0.70 -8.75 -19.72
CA PRO A 168 1.44 -7.72 -19.03
C PRO A 168 1.87 -6.62 -20.01
N LEU A 169 1.73 -5.36 -19.62
CA LEU A 169 2.24 -4.23 -20.39
C LEU A 169 3.77 -4.20 -20.31
N THR A 170 4.42 -4.20 -21.48
CA THR A 170 5.87 -4.06 -21.58
C THR A 170 6.29 -2.60 -21.72
N VAL A 171 7.54 -2.28 -21.37
CA VAL A 171 8.11 -0.92 -21.57
C VAL A 171 8.06 -0.52 -23.04
N ARG A 172 8.30 -1.47 -23.95
CA ARG A 172 8.23 -1.22 -25.41
C ARG A 172 6.83 -0.80 -25.86
N GLU A 173 5.81 -1.54 -25.42
CA GLU A 173 4.40 -1.23 -25.74
C GLU A 173 3.97 0.08 -25.13
N TYR A 174 4.35 0.37 -23.89
CA TYR A 174 4.07 1.63 -23.24
C TYR A 174 4.63 2.83 -24.03
N PHE A 175 5.91 2.77 -24.42
CA PHE A 175 6.52 3.84 -25.22
C PHE A 175 5.91 3.96 -26.62
N ALA A 176 5.47 2.86 -27.22
CA ALA A 176 4.78 2.91 -28.49
C ALA A 176 3.40 3.57 -28.38
N GLN A 177 2.66 3.31 -27.29
CA GLN A 177 1.36 3.94 -27.02
C GLN A 177 1.47 5.45 -26.78
N GLU A 178 2.52 5.89 -26.09
CA GLU A 178 2.78 7.29 -25.79
C GLU A 178 3.50 8.06 -26.92
N ASN A 179 3.72 7.41 -28.09
CA ASN A 179 4.47 7.97 -29.23
C ASN A 179 5.88 8.48 -28.87
N TYR A 180 6.50 7.92 -27.84
CA TYR A 180 7.89 8.23 -27.54
C TYR A 180 8.81 7.67 -28.62
N ASN A 181 9.53 8.56 -29.33
CA ASN A 181 10.57 8.17 -30.26
C ASN A 181 11.79 7.65 -29.46
N LEU A 182 11.91 6.34 -29.36
CA LEU A 182 13.06 5.72 -28.71
C LEU A 182 14.28 5.86 -29.62
N SER A 183 15.09 6.89 -29.38
CA SER A 183 16.42 6.95 -29.99
C SER A 183 17.24 5.73 -29.57
N THR A 184 17.73 4.97 -30.54
CA THR A 184 18.61 3.83 -30.32
C THR A 184 19.99 4.21 -29.80
N GLU A 185 20.33 5.52 -29.76
CA GLU A 185 21.63 6.05 -29.36
C GLU A 185 21.91 5.95 -27.85
N TYR A 186 20.92 5.70 -27.01
CA TYR A 186 21.03 5.66 -25.56
C TYR A 186 20.92 4.26 -24.94
N TYR A 187 21.13 3.21 -25.72
CA TYR A 187 21.19 1.85 -25.15
C TYR A 187 22.50 1.63 -24.40
N TYR A 188 22.46 1.78 -23.07
CA TYR A 188 23.53 1.31 -22.23
C TYR A 188 23.56 -0.23 -22.25
N ARG A 189 24.44 -0.80 -23.06
CA ARG A 189 24.88 -2.17 -22.84
C ARG A 189 25.93 -2.15 -21.72
N HIS A 190 25.54 -2.48 -20.50
CA HIS A 190 26.51 -2.98 -19.55
C HIS A 190 26.76 -4.44 -19.93
N PRO A 191 27.94 -4.82 -20.39
CA PRO A 191 28.32 -6.22 -20.42
C PRO A 191 28.37 -6.68 -18.96
N ARG A 192 27.52 -7.61 -18.59
CA ARG A 192 27.72 -8.35 -17.35
C ARG A 192 28.91 -9.25 -17.60
N SER A 193 30.09 -8.89 -17.02
CA SER A 193 31.21 -9.79 -16.82
C SER A 193 30.82 -10.92 -15.91
#